data_642d7f47e4ade91d5a3a979d5cb7edb9
#
_entry.id   642d7f47e4ade91d5a3a979d5cb7edb9
#
_cell.length_a   1.000
_cell.length_b   1.000
_cell.length_c   1.000
_cell.angle_alpha   90.00
_cell.angle_beta   90.00
_cell.angle_gamma   90.00
#
_symmetry.space_group_name_H-M   'P 1'
#
loop_
_entity.id
_entity.type
_entity.pdbx_description
1 polymer ?
#
loop_
_entity_poly.entity_id
_entity_poly.type
_entity_poly.pdbx_seq_one_letter_code
_entity_poly.pdbx_strand_id
1 'polypeptide(L)'
;MIKTKQEQGLLTLALVLALAFGVPQSAGAMHIAEGYLPAGTCIAWGAVCLPFVAWGLIKIRRLAQGQKSVLVILAMAGAFAFVLSALKIPSVSASSSHPTGTGLGAILFGPAPMAVLGLIVLLFQALLLAHGGLTTLGANTFSMAIAGPLVSWGVWRACGTLRVNRRVSVFLAAALGDLFTYCVTSLQLALAHPSATGGVAGAAVEFLGVFALTQIPLAVIEGLVTAAAVLALEQCAQPELRLLKGWNQGRAAQ
;
A
#
# COMPACT_ATOMS: atom_id res chain seq x y z
N MET A 1 31.90 -20.35 34.02
CA MET A 1 31.41 -21.42 33.16
C MET A 1 31.81 -21.06 31.74
N ILE A 2 32.66 -21.86 31.10
CA ILE A 2 33.09 -21.65 29.71
C ILE A 2 31.93 -22.16 28.84
N LYS A 3 31.25 -21.23 28.17
CA LYS A 3 30.18 -21.58 27.21
C LYS A 3 30.77 -22.31 26.01
N THR A 4 30.10 -23.34 25.54
CA THR A 4 30.53 -24.07 24.34
C THR A 4 30.53 -23.13 23.13
N LYS A 5 31.34 -23.44 22.10
CA LYS A 5 31.36 -22.63 20.83
C LYS A 5 29.97 -22.52 20.22
N GLN A 6 29.12 -23.50 20.41
CA GLN A 6 27.75 -23.52 19.91
C GLN A 6 26.84 -22.56 20.68
N GLU A 7 26.98 -22.49 22.02
CA GLU A 7 26.25 -21.52 22.85
C GLU A 7 26.71 -20.07 22.58
N GLN A 8 28.00 -19.87 22.32
CA GLN A 8 28.52 -18.57 21.90
C GLN A 8 27.96 -18.15 20.55
N GLY A 9 27.88 -19.07 19.57
CA GLY A 9 27.27 -18.82 18.26
C GLY A 9 25.78 -18.46 18.35
N LEU A 10 25.03 -19.20 19.18
CA LEU A 10 23.60 -18.92 19.44
C LEU A 10 23.39 -17.56 20.14
N LEU A 11 24.22 -17.23 21.12
CA LEU A 11 24.16 -15.94 21.80
C LEU A 11 24.53 -14.79 20.87
N THR A 12 25.55 -14.97 20.02
CA THR A 12 25.93 -13.94 19.03
C THR A 12 24.82 -13.74 18.02
N LEU A 13 24.22 -14.83 17.51
CA LEU A 13 23.07 -14.75 16.60
C LEU A 13 21.86 -14.08 17.26
N ALA A 14 21.54 -14.46 18.50
CA ALA A 14 20.46 -13.83 19.27
C ALA A 14 20.71 -12.34 19.54
N LEU A 15 21.95 -11.96 19.83
CA LEU A 15 22.35 -10.56 20.03
C LEU A 15 22.26 -9.76 18.72
N VAL A 16 22.73 -10.35 17.61
CA VAL A 16 22.64 -9.72 16.28
C VAL A 16 21.16 -9.55 15.87
N LEU A 17 20.33 -10.56 16.10
CA LEU A 17 18.89 -10.46 15.86
C LEU A 17 18.23 -9.43 16.78
N ALA A 18 18.57 -9.41 18.08
CA ALA A 18 18.06 -8.42 19.02
C ALA A 18 18.49 -6.99 18.65
N LEU A 19 19.73 -6.80 18.19
CA LEU A 19 20.22 -5.50 17.71
C LEU A 19 19.57 -5.12 16.36
N ALA A 20 19.36 -6.06 15.46
CA ALA A 20 18.71 -5.82 14.18
C ALA A 20 17.21 -5.48 14.32
N PHE A 21 16.51 -6.10 15.29
CA PHE A 21 15.08 -5.92 15.52
C PHE A 21 14.72 -5.05 16.72
N GLY A 22 15.66 -4.82 17.65
CA GLY A 22 15.45 -4.08 18.90
C GLY A 22 15.82 -2.60 18.85
N VAL A 23 16.44 -2.12 17.76
CA VAL A 23 16.71 -0.68 17.60
C VAL A 23 15.39 -0.01 17.19
N PRO A 24 14.90 1.01 17.93
CA PRO A 24 13.74 1.77 17.49
C PRO A 24 14.07 2.40 16.13
N GLN A 25 13.41 1.94 15.09
CA GLN A 25 13.63 2.41 13.74
C GLN A 25 13.07 3.83 13.64
N SER A 26 13.96 4.81 13.63
CA SER A 26 13.60 6.19 13.35
C SER A 26 13.04 6.30 11.93
N ALA A 27 11.86 6.80 11.85
CA ALA A 27 11.11 7.54 10.81
C ALA A 27 11.47 7.43 9.31
N GLY A 28 11.89 6.28 8.83
CA GLY A 28 12.16 6.09 7.40
C GLY A 28 11.28 5.00 6.75
N ALA A 29 10.06 4.78 7.22
CA ALA A 29 9.14 3.83 6.64
C ALA A 29 8.38 4.46 5.46
N MET A 30 7.94 3.63 4.49
CA MET A 30 7.01 4.05 3.41
C MET A 30 5.74 4.70 3.99
N HIS A 31 5.28 4.27 5.17
CA HIS A 31 4.27 4.97 5.94
C HIS A 31 4.91 6.01 6.83
N ILE A 32 4.33 7.21 6.80
CA ILE A 32 4.78 8.31 7.64
C ILE A 32 4.50 7.94 9.10
N ALA A 33 5.56 7.92 9.91
CA ALA A 33 5.50 7.49 11.30
C ALA A 33 4.73 8.48 12.19
N GLU A 34 4.32 7.99 13.36
CA GLU A 34 3.66 8.81 14.39
C GLU A 34 4.50 10.05 14.75
N GLY A 35 3.84 11.21 14.79
CA GLY A 35 4.48 12.48 15.17
C GLY A 35 5.45 13.08 14.14
N TYR A 36 5.65 12.43 12.99
CA TYR A 36 6.60 12.93 12.00
C TYR A 36 6.08 14.13 11.17
N LEU A 37 4.78 14.29 11.06
CA LEU A 37 4.17 15.45 10.40
C LEU A 37 3.70 16.50 11.41
N PRO A 38 3.82 17.80 11.07
CA PRO A 38 3.19 18.86 11.85
C PRO A 38 1.67 18.66 11.96
N ALA A 39 1.09 19.00 13.12
CA ALA A 39 -0.34 18.77 13.40
C ALA A 39 -1.27 19.39 12.32
N GLY A 40 -0.97 20.60 11.84
CA GLY A 40 -1.74 21.24 10.76
C GLY A 40 -1.75 20.43 9.47
N THR A 41 -0.62 19.84 9.10
CA THR A 41 -0.48 18.97 7.92
C THR A 41 -1.27 17.67 8.10
N CYS A 42 -1.24 17.08 9.29
CA CYS A 42 -2.04 15.89 9.62
C CYS A 42 -3.54 16.15 9.45
N ILE A 43 -4.03 17.27 9.99
CA ILE A 43 -5.44 17.68 9.88
C ILE A 43 -5.82 17.93 8.42
N ALA A 44 -4.97 18.63 7.66
CA ALA A 44 -5.22 18.91 6.25
C ALA A 44 -5.36 17.64 5.42
N TRP A 45 -4.43 16.69 5.54
CA TRP A 45 -4.52 15.40 4.84
C TRP A 45 -5.73 14.57 5.28
N GLY A 46 -6.06 14.59 6.59
CA GLY A 46 -7.27 13.95 7.10
C GLY A 46 -8.53 14.54 6.46
N ALA A 47 -8.64 15.86 6.39
CA ALA A 47 -9.78 16.54 5.78
C ALA A 47 -9.92 16.22 4.28
N VAL A 48 -8.80 16.18 3.55
CA VAL A 48 -8.78 15.80 2.12
C VAL A 48 -9.29 14.37 1.90
N CYS A 49 -9.05 13.45 2.84
CA CYS A 49 -9.51 12.06 2.72
C CYS A 49 -11.02 11.89 2.91
N LEU A 50 -11.70 12.77 3.67
CA LEU A 50 -13.11 12.61 4.04
C LEU A 50 -14.06 12.38 2.85
N PRO A 51 -14.02 13.18 1.76
CA PRO A 51 -14.92 12.97 0.62
C PRO A 51 -14.70 11.61 -0.06
N PHE A 52 -13.46 11.13 -0.15
CA PHE A 52 -13.14 9.83 -0.76
C PHE A 52 -13.63 8.67 0.11
N VAL A 53 -13.44 8.77 1.43
CA VAL A 53 -13.94 7.77 2.39
C VAL A 53 -15.47 7.74 2.37
N ALA A 54 -16.13 8.90 2.37
CA ALA A 54 -17.59 8.99 2.27
C ALA A 54 -18.09 8.36 0.95
N TRP A 55 -17.45 8.65 -0.17
CA TRP A 55 -17.76 8.02 -1.45
C TRP A 55 -17.56 6.49 -1.41
N GLY A 56 -16.47 6.04 -0.79
CA GLY A 56 -16.18 4.62 -0.58
C GLY A 56 -17.25 3.92 0.24
N LEU A 57 -17.68 4.51 1.35
CA LEU A 57 -18.76 3.98 2.19
C LEU A 57 -20.08 3.84 1.42
N ILE A 58 -20.44 4.85 0.61
CA ILE A 58 -21.63 4.79 -0.24
C ILE A 58 -21.54 3.63 -1.24
N LYS A 59 -20.36 3.45 -1.85
CA LYS A 59 -20.12 2.35 -2.80
C LYS A 59 -20.20 0.99 -2.12
N ILE A 60 -19.58 0.82 -0.96
CA ILE A 60 -19.62 -0.43 -0.19
C ILE A 60 -21.06 -0.75 0.25
N ARG A 61 -21.81 0.25 0.73
CA ARG A 61 -23.23 0.04 1.08
C ARG A 61 -24.06 -0.45 -0.10
N ARG A 62 -23.83 0.09 -1.31
CA ARG A 62 -24.51 -0.38 -2.52
C ARG A 62 -24.10 -1.81 -2.92
N LEU A 63 -22.82 -2.17 -2.74
CA LEU A 63 -22.34 -3.54 -2.93
C LEU A 63 -22.98 -4.50 -1.91
N ALA A 64 -23.15 -4.07 -0.66
CA ALA A 64 -23.74 -4.87 0.40
C ALA A 64 -25.24 -5.18 0.19
N GLN A 65 -25.96 -4.34 -0.56
CA GLN A 65 -27.36 -4.60 -0.94
C GLN A 65 -27.51 -5.64 -2.06
N GLY A 66 -26.38 -6.01 -2.71
CA GLY A 66 -26.32 -7.04 -3.73
C GLY A 66 -26.08 -8.44 -3.15
N GLN A 67 -25.20 -9.18 -3.81
CA GLN A 67 -24.87 -10.55 -3.38
C GLN A 67 -23.81 -10.55 -2.25
N LYS A 68 -24.06 -11.33 -1.20
CA LYS A 68 -23.14 -11.45 -0.04
C LYS A 68 -21.75 -11.97 -0.43
N SER A 69 -21.63 -12.79 -1.49
CA SER A 69 -20.36 -13.29 -2.01
C SER A 69 -19.42 -12.16 -2.46
N VAL A 70 -19.96 -11.05 -2.98
CA VAL A 70 -19.17 -9.87 -3.37
C VAL A 70 -18.50 -9.22 -2.16
N LEU A 71 -19.17 -9.19 -1.00
CA LEU A 71 -18.58 -8.68 0.25
C LEU A 71 -17.45 -9.57 0.76
N VAL A 72 -17.52 -10.87 0.54
CA VAL A 72 -16.44 -11.80 0.89
C VAL A 72 -15.18 -11.47 0.07
N ILE A 73 -15.33 -11.28 -1.25
CA ILE A 73 -14.18 -10.87 -2.09
C ILE A 73 -13.65 -9.50 -1.69
N LEU A 74 -14.53 -8.57 -1.33
CA LEU A 74 -14.11 -7.25 -0.83
C LEU A 74 -13.28 -7.38 0.45
N ALA A 75 -13.72 -8.20 1.41
CA ALA A 75 -12.98 -8.48 2.63
C ALA A 75 -11.64 -9.20 2.34
N MET A 76 -11.64 -10.13 1.40
CA MET A 76 -10.40 -10.81 0.96
C MET A 76 -9.41 -9.82 0.32
N ALA A 77 -9.87 -8.85 -0.47
CA ALA A 77 -9.01 -7.81 -1.02
C ALA A 77 -8.41 -6.92 0.09
N GLY A 78 -9.17 -6.61 1.14
CA GLY A 78 -8.66 -5.92 2.33
C GLY A 78 -7.64 -6.76 3.10
N ALA A 79 -7.92 -8.05 3.30
CA ALA A 79 -6.99 -8.98 3.94
C ALA A 79 -5.70 -9.14 3.13
N PHE A 80 -5.79 -9.23 1.80
CA PHE A 80 -4.63 -9.27 0.91
C PHE A 80 -3.76 -8.01 1.07
N ALA A 81 -4.36 -6.82 1.06
CA ALA A 81 -3.64 -5.57 1.29
C ALA A 81 -2.98 -5.55 2.68
N PHE A 82 -3.67 -6.01 3.73
CA PHE A 82 -3.11 -6.09 5.08
C PHE A 82 -1.92 -7.05 5.16
N VAL A 83 -2.04 -8.25 4.60
CA VAL A 83 -0.97 -9.26 4.63
C VAL A 83 0.25 -8.79 3.84
N LEU A 84 0.07 -8.28 2.61
CA LEU A 84 1.18 -7.77 1.82
C LEU A 84 1.90 -6.62 2.53
N SER A 85 1.16 -5.68 3.04
CA SER A 85 1.71 -4.52 3.73
C SER A 85 2.29 -4.82 5.13
N ALA A 86 1.99 -5.99 5.70
CA ALA A 86 2.63 -6.50 6.91
C ALA A 86 4.02 -7.14 6.64
N LEU A 87 4.31 -7.53 5.38
CA LEU A 87 5.60 -8.09 4.97
C LEU A 87 6.64 -6.98 4.81
N LYS A 88 7.21 -6.58 5.93
CA LYS A 88 8.19 -5.49 5.98
C LYS A 88 9.56 -5.98 5.55
N ILE A 89 10.19 -5.24 4.64
CA ILE A 89 11.59 -5.43 4.25
C ILE A 89 12.40 -4.27 4.80
N PRO A 90 13.53 -4.52 5.50
CA PRO A 90 14.43 -3.45 5.90
C PRO A 90 14.85 -2.62 4.69
N SER A 91 14.77 -1.31 4.81
CA SER A 91 15.17 -0.34 3.79
C SER A 91 16.36 0.49 4.25
N VAL A 92 16.83 1.40 3.42
CA VAL A 92 17.94 2.31 3.72
C VAL A 92 17.58 3.21 4.90
N SER A 93 18.58 3.57 5.72
CA SER A 93 18.42 4.47 6.87
C SER A 93 17.45 3.96 7.96
N ALA A 94 17.50 2.64 8.26
CA ALA A 94 16.63 2.00 9.25
C ALA A 94 15.12 2.13 8.96
N SER A 95 14.75 2.37 7.70
CA SER A 95 13.37 2.39 7.25
C SER A 95 12.85 0.99 6.94
N SER A 96 11.54 0.85 6.79
CA SER A 96 10.92 -0.38 6.29
C SER A 96 10.06 -0.06 5.08
N SER A 97 10.17 -0.90 4.06
CA SER A 97 9.35 -0.84 2.85
C SER A 97 8.53 -2.11 2.71
N HIS A 98 7.38 -2.01 2.10
CA HIS A 98 6.49 -3.14 1.86
C HIS A 98 5.62 -2.88 0.63
N PRO A 99 5.10 -3.92 -0.03
CA PRO A 99 4.07 -3.77 -1.06
C PRO A 99 2.78 -3.24 -0.43
N THR A 100 2.00 -2.46 -1.17
CA THR A 100 0.74 -1.91 -0.65
C THR A 100 -0.41 -2.92 -0.66
N GLY A 101 -0.43 -3.80 -1.67
CA GLY A 101 -1.52 -4.75 -1.89
C GLY A 101 -2.85 -4.11 -2.31
N THR A 102 -2.90 -2.79 -2.48
CA THR A 102 -4.13 -2.06 -2.78
C THR A 102 -4.55 -2.19 -4.23
N GLY A 103 -3.62 -2.54 -5.12
CA GLY A 103 -3.84 -2.73 -6.54
C GLY A 103 -4.91 -3.76 -6.85
N LEU A 104 -4.95 -4.89 -6.14
CA LEU A 104 -5.97 -5.92 -6.32
C LEU A 104 -7.39 -5.38 -6.11
N GLY A 105 -7.63 -4.72 -4.98
CA GLY A 105 -8.94 -4.17 -4.69
C GLY A 105 -9.35 -3.05 -5.64
N ALA A 106 -8.39 -2.22 -6.10
CA ALA A 106 -8.64 -1.19 -7.08
C ALA A 106 -9.07 -1.76 -8.44
N ILE A 107 -8.45 -2.85 -8.90
CA ILE A 107 -8.80 -3.56 -10.14
C ILE A 107 -10.21 -4.16 -10.04
N LEU A 108 -10.53 -4.81 -8.91
CA LEU A 108 -11.77 -5.54 -8.73
C LEU A 108 -12.98 -4.62 -8.47
N PHE A 109 -12.83 -3.64 -7.60
CA PHE A 109 -13.94 -2.82 -7.07
C PHE A 109 -13.86 -1.35 -7.50
N GLY A 110 -12.73 -0.92 -8.03
CA GLY A 110 -12.43 0.48 -8.27
C GLY A 110 -11.84 1.19 -7.04
N PRO A 111 -11.42 2.46 -7.18
CA PRO A 111 -10.66 3.17 -6.15
C PRO A 111 -11.51 3.55 -4.92
N ALA A 112 -12.82 3.79 -5.08
CA ALA A 112 -13.64 4.28 -3.98
C ALA A 112 -13.77 3.31 -2.80
N PRO A 113 -14.06 2.00 -2.97
CA PRO A 113 -14.03 1.04 -1.87
C PRO A 113 -12.66 0.91 -1.22
N MET A 114 -11.58 1.10 -1.99
CA MET A 114 -10.22 1.02 -1.46
C MET A 114 -9.88 2.15 -0.50
N ALA A 115 -10.48 3.34 -0.62
CA ALA A 115 -10.31 4.41 0.35
C ALA A 115 -10.74 3.99 1.76
N VAL A 116 -11.81 3.20 1.87
CA VAL A 116 -12.30 2.66 3.15
C VAL A 116 -11.49 1.46 3.61
N LEU A 117 -11.26 0.49 2.72
CA LEU A 117 -10.49 -0.72 3.06
C LEU A 117 -9.06 -0.36 3.48
N GLY A 118 -8.39 0.51 2.72
CA GLY A 118 -7.04 0.95 3.04
C GLY A 118 -6.98 1.75 4.35
N LEU A 119 -7.97 2.58 4.65
CA LEU A 119 -8.08 3.25 5.96
C LEU A 119 -8.16 2.23 7.10
N ILE A 120 -8.99 1.17 6.95
CA ILE A 120 -9.10 0.10 7.94
C ILE A 120 -7.76 -0.66 8.09
N VAL A 121 -7.13 -1.00 6.98
CA VAL A 121 -5.81 -1.67 6.96
C VAL A 121 -4.77 -0.82 7.69
N LEU A 122 -4.67 0.47 7.36
CA LEU A 122 -3.74 1.41 7.99
C LEU A 122 -4.00 1.59 9.49
N LEU A 123 -5.27 1.60 9.88
CA LEU A 123 -5.64 1.66 11.30
C LEU A 123 -5.14 0.43 12.05
N PHE A 124 -5.35 -0.77 11.49
CA PHE A 124 -4.82 -2.00 12.09
C PHE A 124 -3.29 -2.05 12.09
N GLN A 125 -2.63 -1.55 11.06
CA GLN A 125 -1.17 -1.44 11.04
C GLN A 125 -0.65 -0.50 12.13
N ALA A 126 -1.27 0.66 12.33
CA ALA A 126 -0.88 1.59 13.37
C ALA A 126 -1.09 0.99 14.77
N LEU A 127 -2.21 0.31 15.00
CA LEU A 127 -2.57 -0.23 16.32
C LEU A 127 -1.85 -1.55 16.66
N LEU A 128 -1.71 -2.46 15.69
CA LEU A 128 -1.23 -3.82 15.94
C LEU A 128 0.23 -4.04 15.56
N LEU A 129 0.73 -3.29 14.57
CA LEU A 129 2.07 -3.51 14.01
C LEU A 129 3.04 -2.36 14.30
N ALA A 130 2.62 -1.32 15.05
CA ALA A 130 3.38 -0.10 15.27
C ALA A 130 3.97 0.45 13.96
N HIS A 131 3.14 0.48 12.89
CA HIS A 131 3.55 0.87 11.56
C HIS A 131 2.68 2.00 11.02
N GLY A 132 3.31 3.11 10.61
CA GLY A 132 2.63 4.37 10.39
C GLY A 132 2.33 5.07 11.72
N GLY A 133 1.26 5.86 11.78
CA GLY A 133 0.82 6.54 12.98
C GLY A 133 -0.65 6.93 12.93
N LEU A 134 -1.26 7.10 14.09
CA LEU A 134 -2.65 7.57 14.20
C LEU A 134 -2.76 9.04 13.82
N THR A 135 -1.78 9.87 14.19
CA THR A 135 -1.73 11.29 13.79
C THR A 135 -1.50 11.43 12.28
N THR A 136 -0.70 10.57 11.69
CA THR A 136 -0.39 10.58 10.24
C THR A 136 -1.33 9.74 9.40
N LEU A 137 -2.39 9.17 10.01
CA LEU A 137 -3.34 8.27 9.35
C LEU A 137 -3.96 8.90 8.10
N GLY A 138 -4.28 10.20 8.13
CA GLY A 138 -4.81 10.93 6.98
C GLY A 138 -3.85 10.96 5.81
N ALA A 139 -2.58 11.29 6.04
CA ALA A 139 -1.56 11.33 4.99
C ALA A 139 -1.32 9.93 4.40
N ASN A 140 -1.17 8.92 5.23
CA ASN A 140 -0.99 7.53 4.81
C ASN A 140 -2.22 7.00 4.05
N THR A 141 -3.44 7.39 4.47
CA THR A 141 -4.68 7.06 3.75
C THR A 141 -4.71 7.71 2.37
N PHE A 142 -4.31 8.96 2.27
CA PHE A 142 -4.29 9.64 0.98
C PHE A 142 -3.32 8.96 0.00
N SER A 143 -2.10 8.67 0.41
CA SER A 143 -1.11 8.05 -0.47
C SER A 143 -1.48 6.61 -0.84
N MET A 144 -1.72 5.73 0.15
CA MET A 144 -1.89 4.28 -0.05
C MET A 144 -3.32 3.88 -0.43
N ALA A 145 -4.34 4.52 0.17
CA ALA A 145 -5.72 4.09 0.01
C ALA A 145 -6.50 4.88 -1.04
N ILE A 146 -5.99 6.04 -1.47
CA ILE A 146 -6.65 6.90 -2.45
C ILE A 146 -5.80 7.05 -3.71
N ALA A 147 -4.61 7.62 -3.61
CA ALA A 147 -3.78 7.97 -4.77
C ALA A 147 -3.27 6.73 -5.51
N GLY A 148 -2.68 5.77 -4.81
CA GLY A 148 -2.23 4.50 -5.40
C GLY A 148 -3.36 3.75 -6.12
N PRO A 149 -4.51 3.46 -5.45
CA PRO A 149 -5.66 2.82 -6.06
C PRO A 149 -6.27 3.57 -7.25
N LEU A 150 -6.25 4.91 -7.26
CA LEU A 150 -6.68 5.70 -8.42
C LEU A 150 -5.80 5.43 -9.65
N VAL A 151 -4.47 5.40 -9.46
CA VAL A 151 -3.53 5.06 -10.54
C VAL A 151 -3.69 3.61 -10.98
N SER A 152 -3.75 2.65 -10.04
CA SER A 152 -3.97 1.24 -10.36
C SER A 152 -5.22 1.05 -11.21
N TRP A 153 -6.33 1.65 -10.82
CA TRP A 153 -7.58 1.58 -11.57
C TRP A 153 -7.50 2.27 -12.93
N GLY A 154 -6.84 3.45 -13.00
CA GLY A 154 -6.62 4.19 -14.24
C GLY A 154 -5.79 3.38 -15.25
N VAL A 155 -4.69 2.79 -14.80
CA VAL A 155 -3.83 1.91 -15.61
C VAL A 155 -4.59 0.67 -16.08
N TRP A 156 -5.33 0.01 -15.19
CA TRP A 156 -6.17 -1.14 -15.53
C TRP A 156 -7.15 -0.81 -16.65
N ARG A 157 -7.83 0.32 -16.57
CA ARG A 157 -8.77 0.77 -17.62
C ARG A 157 -8.06 1.14 -18.92
N ALA A 158 -6.95 1.89 -18.83
CA ALA A 158 -6.17 2.27 -20.00
C ALA A 158 -5.64 1.05 -20.76
N CYS A 159 -5.08 0.07 -20.04
CA CYS A 159 -4.64 -1.19 -20.62
C CYS A 159 -5.79 -1.95 -21.28
N GLY A 160 -6.99 -1.95 -20.67
CA GLY A 160 -8.20 -2.52 -21.28
C GLY A 160 -8.56 -1.85 -22.60
N THR A 161 -8.55 -0.53 -22.64
CA THR A 161 -8.82 0.23 -23.89
C THR A 161 -7.78 -0.03 -24.97
N LEU A 162 -6.52 -0.16 -24.58
CA LEU A 162 -5.39 -0.46 -25.49
C LEU A 162 -5.28 -1.95 -25.86
N ARG A 163 -6.18 -2.80 -25.36
CA ARG A 163 -6.19 -4.25 -25.58
C ARG A 163 -4.89 -4.95 -25.17
N VAL A 164 -4.25 -4.45 -24.11
CA VAL A 164 -3.05 -5.07 -23.55
C VAL A 164 -3.42 -6.41 -22.92
N ASN A 165 -2.52 -7.40 -23.00
CA ASN A 165 -2.72 -8.70 -22.35
C ASN A 165 -3.10 -8.53 -20.88
N ARG A 166 -4.14 -9.23 -20.42
CA ARG A 166 -4.72 -9.08 -19.09
C ARG A 166 -3.72 -9.27 -17.96
N ARG A 167 -2.83 -10.26 -18.06
CA ARG A 167 -1.81 -10.51 -17.02
C ARG A 167 -0.86 -9.33 -16.90
N VAL A 168 -0.44 -8.78 -18.05
CA VAL A 168 0.40 -7.59 -18.11
C VAL A 168 -0.34 -6.38 -17.57
N SER A 169 -1.63 -6.23 -17.89
CA SER A 169 -2.47 -5.13 -17.39
C SER A 169 -2.60 -5.14 -15.86
N VAL A 170 -2.82 -6.33 -15.26
CA VAL A 170 -2.87 -6.49 -13.80
C VAL A 170 -1.52 -6.16 -13.16
N PHE A 171 -0.44 -6.71 -13.71
CA PHE A 171 0.92 -6.44 -13.26
C PHE A 171 1.21 -4.93 -13.28
N LEU A 172 1.00 -4.26 -14.40
CA LEU A 172 1.26 -2.84 -14.55
C LEU A 172 0.38 -2.00 -13.62
N ALA A 173 -0.89 -2.35 -13.48
CA ALA A 173 -1.81 -1.63 -12.61
C ALA A 173 -1.37 -1.68 -11.15
N ALA A 174 -0.98 -2.86 -10.64
CA ALA A 174 -0.51 -3.00 -9.27
C ALA A 174 0.86 -2.33 -9.07
N ALA A 175 1.82 -2.60 -9.93
CA ALA A 175 3.17 -2.05 -9.81
C ALA A 175 3.21 -0.51 -9.90
N LEU A 176 2.49 0.09 -10.86
CA LEU A 176 2.46 1.54 -11.00
C LEU A 176 1.65 2.21 -9.88
N GLY A 177 0.61 1.55 -9.36
CA GLY A 177 -0.12 2.04 -8.19
C GLY A 177 0.73 2.08 -6.93
N ASP A 178 1.53 1.04 -6.69
CA ASP A 178 2.49 0.98 -5.59
C ASP A 178 3.55 2.07 -5.73
N LEU A 179 4.18 2.20 -6.88
CA LEU A 179 5.17 3.26 -7.16
C LEU A 179 4.57 4.66 -6.98
N PHE A 180 3.32 4.87 -7.39
CA PHE A 180 2.68 6.17 -7.22
C PHE A 180 2.37 6.48 -5.76
N THR A 181 1.98 5.50 -4.96
CA THR A 181 1.84 5.64 -3.51
C THR A 181 3.12 6.20 -2.89
N TYR A 182 4.25 5.62 -3.23
CA TYR A 182 5.55 6.05 -2.77
C TYR A 182 5.92 7.47 -3.23
N CYS A 183 5.64 7.82 -4.48
CA CYS A 183 5.86 9.18 -4.99
C CYS A 183 5.05 10.22 -4.20
N VAL A 184 3.79 9.92 -3.91
CA VAL A 184 2.93 10.81 -3.11
C VAL A 184 3.44 10.94 -1.68
N THR A 185 3.86 9.83 -1.04
CA THR A 185 4.45 9.87 0.31
C THR A 185 5.72 10.72 0.34
N SER A 186 6.61 10.57 -0.66
CA SER A 186 7.82 11.38 -0.79
C SER A 186 7.50 12.87 -0.91
N LEU A 187 6.47 13.22 -1.68
CA LEU A 187 6.01 14.60 -1.81
C LEU A 187 5.41 15.13 -0.51
N GLN A 188 4.62 14.32 0.21
CA GLN A 188 4.05 14.70 1.52
C GLN A 188 5.16 14.99 2.54
N LEU A 189 6.20 14.17 2.57
CA LEU A 189 7.37 14.38 3.42
C LEU A 189 8.16 15.64 3.02
N ALA A 190 8.37 15.85 1.73
CA ALA A 190 9.07 17.03 1.23
C ALA A 190 8.34 18.35 1.53
N LEU A 191 7.00 18.32 1.49
CA LEU A 191 6.18 19.48 1.87
C LEU A 191 6.26 19.79 3.37
N ALA A 192 6.38 18.76 4.20
CA ALA A 192 6.50 18.92 5.65
C ALA A 192 7.92 19.27 6.11
N HIS A 193 8.93 18.78 5.40
CA HIS A 193 10.35 18.90 5.73
C HIS A 193 11.17 19.35 4.51
N PRO A 194 11.06 20.63 4.09
CA PRO A 194 11.84 21.15 2.98
C PRO A 194 13.35 21.10 3.28
N SER A 195 14.16 20.77 2.28
CA SER A 195 15.62 20.81 2.38
C SER A 195 16.13 22.24 2.56
N ALA A 196 17.17 22.44 3.36
CA ALA A 196 17.76 23.74 3.63
C ALA A 196 18.35 24.40 2.37
N THR A 197 18.84 23.61 1.41
CA THR A 197 19.51 24.09 0.19
C THR A 197 18.63 24.03 -1.05
N GLY A 198 17.73 23.02 -1.14
CA GLY A 198 16.91 22.74 -2.33
C GLY A 198 15.41 22.96 -2.14
N GLY A 199 14.98 23.43 -0.96
CA GLY A 199 13.56 23.61 -0.64
C GLY A 199 12.76 22.30 -0.79
N VAL A 200 11.50 22.41 -1.18
CA VAL A 200 10.59 21.26 -1.37
C VAL A 200 11.07 20.35 -2.51
N ALA A 201 11.56 20.93 -3.61
CA ALA A 201 12.01 20.12 -4.75
C ALA A 201 13.26 19.29 -4.41
N GLY A 202 14.23 19.88 -3.70
CA GLY A 202 15.42 19.14 -3.22
C GLY A 202 15.03 18.01 -2.29
N ALA A 203 14.20 18.27 -1.28
CA ALA A 203 13.71 17.26 -0.37
C ALA A 203 12.94 16.13 -1.09
N ALA A 204 12.10 16.47 -2.08
CA ALA A 204 11.38 15.46 -2.86
C ALA A 204 12.33 14.52 -3.61
N VAL A 205 13.38 15.04 -4.24
CA VAL A 205 14.40 14.23 -4.92
C VAL A 205 15.14 13.34 -3.93
N GLU A 206 15.50 13.86 -2.75
CA GLU A 206 16.16 13.09 -1.70
C GLU A 206 15.28 11.92 -1.23
N PHE A 207 14.02 12.17 -0.86
CA PHE A 207 13.08 11.12 -0.42
C PHE A 207 12.80 10.11 -1.54
N LEU A 208 12.58 10.56 -2.77
CA LEU A 208 12.42 9.68 -3.93
C LEU A 208 13.65 8.80 -4.15
N GLY A 209 14.86 9.33 -4.03
CA GLY A 209 16.10 8.56 -4.18
C GLY A 209 16.27 7.50 -3.11
N VAL A 210 16.04 7.86 -1.84
CA VAL A 210 16.15 6.93 -0.71
C VAL A 210 15.18 5.76 -0.83
N PHE A 211 13.93 6.03 -1.18
CA PHE A 211 12.92 4.98 -1.28
C PHE A 211 13.01 4.16 -2.57
N ALA A 212 13.45 4.73 -3.70
CA ALA A 212 13.48 4.06 -5.00
C ALA A 212 14.18 2.70 -4.96
N LEU A 213 15.28 2.61 -4.21
CA LEU A 213 16.09 1.40 -4.12
C LEU A 213 15.30 0.17 -3.64
N THR A 214 14.34 0.37 -2.74
CA THR A 214 13.50 -0.70 -2.20
C THR A 214 12.13 -0.77 -2.85
N GLN A 215 11.55 0.37 -3.22
CA GLN A 215 10.19 0.41 -3.77
C GLN A 215 10.12 -0.07 -5.22
N ILE A 216 11.15 0.12 -6.04
CA ILE A 216 11.13 -0.40 -7.41
C ILE A 216 11.08 -1.94 -7.42
N PRO A 217 11.96 -2.67 -6.70
CA PRO A 217 11.83 -4.12 -6.58
C PRO A 217 10.49 -4.57 -5.96
N LEU A 218 10.01 -3.86 -4.95
CA LEU A 218 8.75 -4.20 -4.29
C LEU A 218 7.54 -4.02 -5.20
N ALA A 219 7.50 -2.97 -6.02
CA ALA A 219 6.46 -2.77 -7.02
C ALA A 219 6.41 -3.92 -8.04
N VAL A 220 7.58 -4.43 -8.47
CA VAL A 220 7.63 -5.61 -9.33
C VAL A 220 7.05 -6.84 -8.61
N ILE A 221 7.42 -7.05 -7.34
CA ILE A 221 6.88 -8.15 -6.52
C ILE A 221 5.37 -8.00 -6.35
N GLU A 222 4.87 -6.80 -6.01
CA GLU A 222 3.43 -6.52 -5.90
C GLU A 222 2.69 -6.82 -7.20
N GLY A 223 3.24 -6.39 -8.33
CA GLY A 223 2.68 -6.69 -9.66
C GLY A 223 2.56 -8.19 -9.93
N LEU A 224 3.61 -8.96 -9.63
CA LEU A 224 3.63 -10.42 -9.83
C LEU A 224 2.67 -11.13 -8.88
N VAL A 225 2.67 -10.79 -7.60
CA VAL A 225 1.79 -11.41 -6.59
C VAL A 225 0.33 -11.07 -6.87
N THR A 226 0.03 -9.83 -7.26
CA THR A 226 -1.33 -9.43 -7.64
C THR A 226 -1.79 -10.16 -8.91
N ALA A 227 -0.92 -10.34 -9.91
CA ALA A 227 -1.25 -11.12 -11.10
C ALA A 227 -1.54 -12.60 -10.75
N ALA A 228 -0.75 -13.19 -9.86
CA ALA A 228 -0.99 -14.56 -9.36
C ALA A 228 -2.31 -14.66 -8.59
N ALA A 229 -2.62 -13.68 -7.73
CA ALA A 229 -3.88 -13.63 -6.98
C ALA A 229 -5.10 -13.52 -7.92
N VAL A 230 -5.01 -12.69 -8.96
CA VAL A 230 -6.09 -12.58 -9.97
C VAL A 230 -6.27 -13.90 -10.71
N LEU A 231 -5.19 -14.57 -11.10
CA LEU A 231 -5.29 -15.90 -11.75
C LEU A 231 -5.95 -16.93 -10.84
N ALA A 232 -5.64 -16.94 -9.55
CA ALA A 232 -6.30 -17.81 -8.58
C ALA A 232 -7.80 -17.50 -8.45
N LEU A 233 -8.16 -16.21 -8.35
CA LEU A 233 -9.55 -15.79 -8.31
C LEU A 233 -10.32 -16.17 -9.58
N GLU A 234 -9.68 -16.13 -10.74
CA GLU A 234 -10.29 -16.56 -12.00
C GLU A 234 -10.57 -18.06 -12.04
N GLN A 235 -9.79 -18.86 -11.33
CA GLN A 235 -10.03 -20.31 -11.25
C GLN A 235 -11.08 -20.67 -10.20
N CYS A 236 -11.12 -19.95 -9.07
CA CYS A 236 -11.92 -20.33 -7.91
C CYS A 236 -13.21 -19.51 -7.73
N ALA A 237 -13.30 -18.30 -8.29
CA ALA A 237 -14.37 -17.34 -8.03
C ALA A 237 -14.92 -16.68 -9.31
N GLN A 238 -14.98 -17.41 -10.40
CA GLN A 238 -15.48 -16.91 -11.69
C GLN A 238 -16.89 -16.28 -11.65
N PRO A 239 -17.89 -16.90 -10.99
CA PRO A 239 -19.23 -16.33 -10.93
C PRO A 239 -19.25 -14.96 -10.26
N GLU A 240 -18.52 -14.81 -9.18
CA GLU A 240 -18.43 -13.58 -8.40
C GLU A 240 -17.68 -12.49 -9.15
N LEU A 241 -16.60 -12.83 -9.84
CA LEU A 241 -15.83 -11.88 -10.65
C LEU A 241 -16.69 -11.24 -11.75
N ARG A 242 -17.61 -12.01 -12.36
CA ARG A 242 -18.53 -11.48 -13.37
C ARG A 242 -19.49 -10.42 -12.83
N LEU A 243 -19.74 -10.40 -11.54
CA LEU A 243 -20.59 -9.41 -10.87
C LEU A 243 -19.86 -8.09 -10.59
N LEU A 244 -18.52 -8.10 -10.64
CA LEU A 244 -17.71 -6.94 -10.30
C LEU A 244 -17.59 -5.97 -11.46
N LYS A 245 -18.18 -4.78 -11.32
CA LYS A 245 -18.12 -3.74 -12.34
C LYS A 245 -16.69 -3.28 -12.66
N GLY A 246 -15.84 -3.15 -11.65
CA GLY A 246 -14.44 -2.75 -11.80
C GLY A 246 -13.67 -3.72 -12.68
N TRP A 247 -13.83 -5.01 -12.43
CA TRP A 247 -13.25 -6.09 -13.21
C TRP A 247 -13.71 -6.07 -14.66
N ASN A 248 -15.03 -5.96 -14.89
CA ASN A 248 -15.61 -5.97 -16.21
C ASN A 248 -15.22 -4.73 -17.05
N GLN A 249 -14.99 -3.57 -16.43
CA GLN A 249 -14.60 -2.35 -17.13
C GLN A 249 -13.22 -2.45 -17.82
N GLY A 250 -12.26 -3.15 -17.21
CA GLY A 250 -10.96 -3.40 -17.83
C GLY A 250 -10.98 -4.57 -18.81
N ARG A 251 -12.01 -5.43 -18.75
CA ARG A 251 -12.16 -6.62 -19.60
C ARG A 251 -12.93 -6.38 -20.91
N ALA A 252 -13.82 -5.39 -20.94
CA ALA A 252 -14.71 -5.16 -22.07
C ALA A 252 -13.99 -4.83 -23.40
N ALA A 253 -12.69 -4.59 -23.36
CA ALA A 253 -11.85 -4.28 -24.51
C ALA A 253 -10.82 -5.38 -24.85
N GLN A 254 -10.72 -6.44 -24.06
CA GLN A 254 -9.83 -7.60 -24.26
C GLN A 254 -10.62 -8.82 -24.76
#